data_98daba2726d33834a39c46cf3b63b4c1
#
_entry.id   98daba2726d33834a39c46cf3b63b4c1
#
_cell.length_a   1.000
_cell.length_b   1.000
_cell.length_c   1.000
_cell.angle_alpha   90.00
_cell.angle_beta   90.00
_cell.angle_gamma   90.00
#
_symmetry.space_group_name_H-M   'P 1'
#
loop_
_entity.id
_entity.type
_entity.pdbx_description
1 polymer ?
#
loop_
_entity_poly.entity_id
_entity_poly.type
_entity_poly.pdbx_seq_one_letter_code
_entity_poly.pdbx_strand_id
1 'polypeptide(L)'
;MRQPRPTRAEVTDVAAAVLDGADAVMLSGETAAGKYPLEALRAMKSIIREADAIIDGKSREGETSGKSYARSAQKSANVVPLQDVELDAVARAACRAADALDAKLITCVTRSGQLAKAIARHRPSIPIVAFCYTAEVGRSLALHRAVTPILLDAVRGSEQKWT
;
A
#
# COMPACT_ATOMS: atom_id res chain seq x y z
N MET A 1 20.26 -4.57 -13.13
CA MET A 1 21.36 -5.34 -12.46
C MET A 1 22.29 -5.96 -13.50
N ARG A 2 23.59 -5.65 -13.41
CA ARG A 2 24.64 -6.33 -14.22
C ARG A 2 25.20 -7.56 -13.54
N GLN A 3 24.92 -7.72 -12.25
CA GLN A 3 25.30 -8.84 -11.38
C GLN A 3 24.06 -9.42 -10.69
N PRO A 4 24.08 -10.66 -10.17
CA PRO A 4 22.92 -11.28 -9.52
C PRO A 4 22.54 -10.62 -8.19
N ARG A 5 23.42 -9.81 -7.61
CA ARG A 5 23.15 -9.03 -6.40
C ARG A 5 23.05 -7.56 -6.73
N PRO A 6 22.10 -6.82 -6.13
CA PRO A 6 22.00 -5.38 -6.30
C PRO A 6 23.20 -4.67 -5.69
N THR A 7 23.56 -3.53 -6.26
CA THR A 7 24.50 -2.59 -5.67
C THR A 7 23.88 -1.88 -4.46
N ARG A 8 24.71 -1.26 -3.62
CA ARG A 8 24.23 -0.48 -2.49
C ARG A 8 23.31 0.67 -2.92
N ALA A 9 23.61 1.31 -4.05
CA ALA A 9 22.78 2.39 -4.62
C ALA A 9 21.40 1.87 -5.03
N GLU A 10 21.33 0.76 -5.78
CA GLU A 10 20.06 0.14 -6.18
C GLU A 10 19.20 -0.25 -4.98
N VAL A 11 19.81 -0.75 -3.89
CA VAL A 11 19.09 -1.05 -2.64
C VAL A 11 18.53 0.21 -2.00
N THR A 12 19.35 1.26 -1.92
CA THR A 12 18.94 2.54 -1.33
C THR A 12 17.81 3.20 -2.11
N ASP A 13 17.86 3.16 -3.44
CA ASP A 13 16.84 3.77 -4.31
C ASP A 13 15.46 3.10 -4.10
N VAL A 14 15.41 1.78 -4.03
CA VAL A 14 14.16 1.05 -3.77
C VAL A 14 13.65 1.32 -2.36
N ALA A 15 14.53 1.27 -1.36
CA ALA A 15 14.15 1.54 0.04
C ALA A 15 13.63 2.97 0.21
N ALA A 16 14.32 3.97 -0.37
CA ALA A 16 13.90 5.36 -0.33
C ALA A 16 12.53 5.55 -0.97
N ALA A 17 12.28 4.99 -2.15
CA ALA A 17 10.98 5.09 -2.82
C ALA A 17 9.83 4.57 -1.93
N VAL A 18 10.02 3.44 -1.24
CA VAL A 18 9.02 2.89 -0.32
C VAL A 18 8.84 3.78 0.91
N LEU A 19 9.93 4.25 1.51
CA LEU A 19 9.90 5.11 2.70
C LEU A 19 9.30 6.49 2.37
N ASP A 20 9.55 7.03 1.17
CA ASP A 20 8.98 8.29 0.68
C ASP A 20 7.50 8.17 0.28
N GLY A 21 6.96 6.96 0.27
CA GLY A 21 5.54 6.77 0.14
C GLY A 21 5.07 6.29 -1.23
N ALA A 22 5.90 5.68 -2.06
CA ALA A 22 5.44 5.03 -3.28
C ALA A 22 4.46 3.89 -2.97
N ASP A 23 3.36 3.80 -3.72
CA ASP A 23 2.39 2.70 -3.60
C ASP A 23 2.86 1.45 -4.35
N ALA A 24 3.63 1.65 -5.42
CA ALA A 24 4.21 0.59 -6.23
C ALA A 24 5.60 1.02 -6.74
N VAL A 25 6.48 0.06 -6.93
CA VAL A 25 7.78 0.22 -7.58
C VAL A 25 7.87 -0.67 -8.80
N MET A 26 8.62 -0.25 -9.80
CA MET A 26 8.69 -0.93 -11.09
C MET A 26 10.13 -1.33 -11.42
N LEU A 27 10.29 -2.54 -11.96
CA LEU A 27 11.49 -2.96 -12.69
C LEU A 27 11.27 -2.77 -14.18
N SER A 28 12.26 -2.25 -14.88
CA SER A 28 12.23 -2.02 -16.34
C SER A 28 13.21 -2.94 -17.06
N GLY A 29 14.38 -2.41 -17.35
CA GLY A 29 15.45 -3.13 -18.06
C GLY A 29 15.94 -4.37 -17.32
N GLU A 30 15.88 -4.37 -16.00
CA GLU A 30 16.32 -5.47 -15.14
C GLU A 30 15.53 -6.75 -15.41
N THR A 31 14.26 -6.65 -15.76
CA THR A 31 13.38 -7.78 -16.07
C THR A 31 13.14 -7.96 -17.56
N ALA A 32 13.17 -6.88 -18.37
CA ALA A 32 12.89 -6.94 -19.81
C ALA A 32 14.09 -7.46 -20.63
N ALA A 33 15.31 -7.08 -20.24
CA ALA A 33 16.55 -7.41 -20.98
C ALA A 33 17.72 -7.78 -20.07
N GLY A 34 17.53 -7.80 -18.75
CA GLY A 34 18.56 -8.10 -17.76
C GLY A 34 18.94 -9.59 -17.77
N LYS A 35 20.16 -9.88 -17.36
CA LYS A 35 20.67 -11.27 -17.25
C LYS A 35 20.10 -12.00 -16.02
N TYR A 36 19.54 -11.29 -15.04
CA TYR A 36 19.12 -11.81 -13.74
C TYR A 36 17.72 -11.30 -13.35
N PRO A 37 16.67 -11.58 -14.16
CA PRO A 37 15.33 -11.00 -13.94
C PRO A 37 14.67 -11.50 -12.64
N LEU A 38 14.84 -12.79 -12.31
CA LEU A 38 14.26 -13.36 -11.09
C LEU A 38 14.96 -12.86 -9.83
N GLU A 39 16.27 -12.73 -9.87
CA GLU A 39 17.09 -12.21 -8.79
C GLU A 39 16.76 -10.74 -8.54
N ALA A 40 16.54 -9.95 -9.59
CA ALA A 40 16.12 -8.54 -9.50
C ALA A 40 14.77 -8.42 -8.77
N LEU A 41 13.78 -9.24 -9.15
CA LEU A 41 12.48 -9.26 -8.48
C LEU A 41 12.58 -9.72 -7.02
N ARG A 42 13.36 -10.76 -6.74
CA ARG A 42 13.56 -11.26 -5.37
C ARG A 42 14.23 -10.23 -4.48
N ALA A 43 15.27 -9.56 -4.99
CA ALA A 43 15.97 -8.50 -4.29
C ALA A 43 15.04 -7.33 -3.98
N MET A 44 14.29 -6.83 -4.98
CA MET A 44 13.31 -5.77 -4.79
C MET A 44 12.28 -6.14 -3.73
N LYS A 45 11.70 -7.34 -3.80
CA LYS A 45 10.72 -7.82 -2.81
C LYS A 45 11.29 -7.87 -1.39
N SER A 46 12.57 -8.28 -1.25
CA SER A 46 13.23 -8.30 0.06
C SER A 46 13.41 -6.90 0.63
N ILE A 47 13.87 -5.95 -0.20
CA ILE A 47 14.07 -4.56 0.21
C ILE A 47 12.73 -3.90 0.62
N ILE A 48 11.67 -4.11 -0.16
CA ILE A 48 10.33 -3.59 0.16
C ILE A 48 9.86 -4.10 1.52
N ARG A 49 10.02 -5.40 1.79
CA ARG A 49 9.61 -5.98 3.08
C ARG A 49 10.32 -5.37 4.29
N GLU A 50 11.63 -5.15 4.17
CA GLU A 50 12.39 -4.49 5.23
C GLU A 50 11.98 -3.02 5.40
N ALA A 51 11.76 -2.28 4.31
CA ALA A 51 11.28 -0.91 4.35
C ALA A 51 9.87 -0.81 4.94
N ASP A 52 8.95 -1.71 4.57
CA ASP A 52 7.61 -1.78 5.15
C ASP A 52 7.65 -2.11 6.64
N ALA A 53 8.55 -3.00 7.08
CA ALA A 53 8.71 -3.31 8.50
C ALA A 53 9.16 -2.09 9.32
N ILE A 54 9.97 -1.21 8.73
CA ILE A 54 10.36 0.07 9.36
C ILE A 54 9.15 1.00 9.47
N ILE A 55 8.36 1.15 8.40
CA ILE A 55 7.16 1.97 8.39
C ILE A 55 6.14 1.49 9.43
N ASP A 56 5.90 0.18 9.51
CA ASP A 56 4.94 -0.44 10.42
C ASP A 56 5.43 -0.48 11.89
N GLY A 57 6.64 -0.01 12.16
CA GLY A 57 7.24 -0.04 13.51
C GLY A 57 7.56 -1.44 14.02
N LYS A 58 7.60 -2.43 13.12
CA LYS A 58 7.90 -3.84 13.41
C LYS A 58 9.40 -4.17 13.27
N SER A 59 10.25 -3.18 13.07
CA SER A 59 11.69 -3.36 13.02
C SER A 59 12.19 -3.87 14.36
N ARG A 60 13.16 -4.78 14.29
CA ARG A 60 13.77 -5.47 15.43
C ARG A 60 13.98 -4.53 16.62
N GLU A 61 13.60 -4.99 17.81
CA GLU A 61 13.79 -4.32 19.09
C GLU A 61 15.18 -3.69 19.20
N GLY A 62 15.24 -2.36 19.28
CA GLY A 62 16.49 -1.60 19.47
C GLY A 62 16.54 -0.22 18.81
N GLU A 63 15.73 0.07 17.81
CA GLU A 63 15.77 1.36 17.12
C GLU A 63 14.46 2.15 17.26
N THR A 64 14.48 3.10 18.18
CA THR A 64 13.44 4.13 18.39
C THR A 64 13.20 5.05 17.18
N SER A 65 13.92 4.84 16.08
CA SER A 65 13.94 5.69 14.90
C SER A 65 12.73 5.51 13.96
N GLY A 66 12.13 4.31 13.90
CA GLY A 66 11.08 3.98 12.92
C GLY A 66 9.77 4.77 13.09
N LYS A 67 9.35 5.02 14.34
CA LYS A 67 8.12 5.81 14.61
C LYS A 67 8.26 7.29 14.22
N SER A 68 9.48 7.84 14.24
CA SER A 68 9.78 9.20 13.81
C SER A 68 9.72 9.34 12.29
N TYR A 69 10.22 8.34 11.55
CA TYR A 69 10.26 8.36 10.09
C TYR A 69 8.85 8.25 9.48
N ALA A 70 8.03 7.32 9.98
CA ALA A 70 6.64 7.17 9.57
C ALA A 70 5.82 8.46 9.79
N ARG A 71 6.05 9.17 10.90
CA ARG A 71 5.39 10.46 11.18
C ARG A 71 5.86 11.60 10.26
N SER A 72 7.12 11.63 9.85
CA SER A 72 7.66 12.67 8.96
C SER A 72 7.22 12.46 7.52
N ALA A 73 7.20 11.23 7.02
CA ALA A 73 6.70 10.88 5.70
C ALA A 73 5.20 11.20 5.56
N GLN A 74 4.40 10.93 6.58
CA GLN A 74 2.98 11.30 6.62
C GLN A 74 2.72 12.81 6.57
N LYS A 75 3.63 13.63 7.09
CA LYS A 75 3.48 15.10 7.04
C LYS A 75 3.71 15.69 5.65
N SER A 76 4.54 15.06 4.82
CA SER A 76 4.89 15.57 3.49
C SER A 76 3.86 15.25 2.40
N ALA A 77 3.01 14.24 2.59
CA ALA A 77 2.09 13.73 1.56
C ALA A 77 0.68 14.35 1.57
N ASN A 78 0.36 15.28 2.48
CA ASN A 78 -1.03 15.67 2.77
C ASN A 78 -1.44 17.02 2.20
N VAL A 79 -1.19 17.28 0.92
CA VAL A 79 -1.98 18.29 0.19
C VAL A 79 -3.24 17.59 -0.31
N VAL A 80 -4.29 17.61 0.52
CA VAL A 80 -5.62 17.12 0.11
C VAL A 80 -6.26 18.19 -0.75
N PRO A 81 -6.72 17.88 -1.98
CA PRO A 81 -7.53 18.81 -2.75
C PRO A 81 -8.76 19.24 -1.95
N LEU A 82 -9.14 20.51 -2.02
CA LEU A 82 -10.28 21.08 -1.26
C LEU A 82 -11.57 20.28 -1.43
N GLN A 83 -11.78 19.69 -2.59
CA GLN A 83 -12.96 18.87 -2.92
C GLN A 83 -12.97 17.48 -2.22
N ASP A 84 -11.85 17.05 -1.63
CA ASP A 84 -11.71 15.73 -1.01
C ASP A 84 -11.58 15.79 0.53
N VAL A 85 -11.78 16.97 1.14
CA VAL A 85 -11.55 17.19 2.58
C VAL A 85 -12.44 16.29 3.44
N GLU A 86 -13.73 16.16 3.09
CA GLU A 86 -14.67 15.33 3.82
C GLU A 86 -14.28 13.85 3.73
N LEU A 87 -13.92 13.39 2.52
CA LEU A 87 -13.51 12.03 2.26
C LEU A 87 -12.22 11.71 3.02
N ASP A 88 -11.26 12.62 3.06
CA ASP A 88 -10.02 12.47 3.80
C ASP A 88 -10.26 12.42 5.31
N ALA A 89 -11.19 13.24 5.83
CA ALA A 89 -11.56 13.22 7.25
C ALA A 89 -12.12 11.85 7.67
N VAL A 90 -13.02 11.28 6.86
CA VAL A 90 -13.59 9.94 7.08
C VAL A 90 -12.51 8.87 7.01
N ALA A 91 -11.64 8.92 5.99
CA ALA A 91 -10.55 7.97 5.82
C ALA A 91 -9.58 8.00 7.00
N ARG A 92 -9.22 9.18 7.47
CA ARG A 92 -8.36 9.38 8.64
C ARG A 92 -9.01 8.86 9.92
N ALA A 93 -10.30 9.11 10.11
CA ALA A 93 -11.05 8.59 11.25
C ALA A 93 -11.09 7.06 11.24
N ALA A 94 -11.31 6.43 10.07
CA ALA A 94 -11.30 4.98 9.91
C ALA A 94 -9.95 4.37 10.28
N CYS A 95 -8.84 4.95 9.82
CA CYS A 95 -7.50 4.49 10.17
C CYS A 95 -7.23 4.59 11.67
N ARG A 96 -7.58 5.73 12.30
CA ARG A 96 -7.41 5.91 13.75
C ARG A 96 -8.27 4.94 14.57
N ALA A 97 -9.51 4.71 14.15
CA ALA A 97 -10.39 3.75 14.80
C ALA A 97 -9.82 2.32 14.67
N ALA A 98 -9.30 1.97 13.50
CA ALA A 98 -8.68 0.67 13.28
C ALA A 98 -7.46 0.44 14.17
N ASP A 99 -6.60 1.44 14.32
CA ASP A 99 -5.44 1.39 15.22
C ASP A 99 -5.87 1.27 16.69
N ALA A 100 -6.87 2.07 17.12
CA ALA A 100 -7.36 2.07 18.52
C ALA A 100 -8.04 0.74 18.91
N LEU A 101 -8.65 0.06 17.95
CA LEU A 101 -9.37 -1.20 18.15
C LEU A 101 -8.52 -2.46 17.88
N ASP A 102 -7.25 -2.30 17.53
CA ASP A 102 -6.38 -3.39 17.03
C ASP A 102 -7.07 -4.21 15.93
N ALA A 103 -7.75 -3.50 15.01
CA ALA A 103 -8.46 -4.12 13.91
C ALA A 103 -7.48 -4.89 13.01
N LYS A 104 -7.96 -5.96 12.39
CA LYS A 104 -7.12 -6.81 11.54
C LYS A 104 -7.20 -6.42 10.05
N LEU A 105 -8.22 -5.66 9.68
CA LEU A 105 -8.39 -5.13 8.33
C LEU A 105 -9.37 -3.95 8.34
N ILE A 106 -9.31 -3.10 7.30
CA ILE A 106 -10.33 -2.09 7.00
C ILE A 106 -11.10 -2.55 5.77
N THR A 107 -12.43 -2.53 5.83
CA THR A 107 -13.27 -2.80 4.66
C THR A 107 -13.97 -1.54 4.22
N CYS A 108 -14.09 -1.34 2.92
CA CYS A 108 -14.92 -0.29 2.35
C CYS A 108 -15.62 -0.74 1.07
N VAL A 109 -16.79 -0.17 0.82
CA VAL A 109 -17.49 -0.31 -0.45
C VAL A 109 -17.27 0.97 -1.24
N THR A 110 -16.86 0.86 -2.49
CA THR A 110 -16.53 2.02 -3.30
C THR A 110 -16.99 1.87 -4.73
N ARG A 111 -17.66 2.90 -5.26
CA ARG A 111 -18.09 2.95 -6.66
C ARG A 111 -17.00 3.45 -7.59
N SER A 112 -16.26 4.47 -7.16
CA SER A 112 -15.20 5.13 -7.95
C SER A 112 -13.78 4.77 -7.51
N GLY A 113 -13.63 4.09 -6.38
CA GLY A 113 -12.31 3.81 -5.77
C GLY A 113 -11.80 4.92 -4.84
N GLN A 114 -12.42 6.10 -4.80
CA GLN A 114 -11.91 7.27 -4.08
C GLN A 114 -11.74 7.02 -2.57
N LEU A 115 -12.71 6.36 -1.92
CA LEU A 115 -12.61 6.07 -0.49
C LEU A 115 -11.43 5.13 -0.18
N ALA A 116 -11.26 4.08 -0.97
CA ALA A 116 -10.14 3.16 -0.80
C ALA A 116 -8.79 3.87 -0.99
N LYS A 117 -8.68 4.75 -1.99
CA LYS A 117 -7.49 5.57 -2.24
C LYS A 117 -7.22 6.54 -1.09
N ALA A 118 -8.27 7.18 -0.55
CA ALA A 118 -8.16 8.08 0.59
C ALA A 118 -7.65 7.33 1.84
N ILE A 119 -8.18 6.13 2.13
CA ILE A 119 -7.70 5.29 3.23
C ILE A 119 -6.24 4.87 3.01
N ALA A 120 -5.89 4.41 1.81
CA ALA A 120 -4.52 3.99 1.48
C ALA A 120 -3.49 5.12 1.64
N ARG A 121 -3.89 6.38 1.35
CA ARG A 121 -3.06 7.57 1.54
C ARG A 121 -2.59 7.73 2.99
N HIS A 122 -3.40 7.34 3.97
CA HIS A 122 -3.05 7.39 5.39
C HIS A 122 -2.14 6.22 5.84
N ARG A 123 -1.81 5.30 4.93
CA ARG A 123 -0.88 4.19 5.12
C ARG A 123 -1.14 3.40 6.40
N PRO A 124 -2.35 2.83 6.57
CA PRO A 124 -2.60 1.95 7.69
C PRO A 124 -1.65 0.73 7.65
N SER A 125 -1.26 0.23 8.81
CA SER A 125 -0.43 -0.97 8.96
C SER A 125 -1.18 -2.28 8.66
N ILE A 126 -2.50 -2.19 8.47
CA ILE A 126 -3.40 -3.31 8.23
C ILE A 126 -3.93 -3.29 6.79
N PRO A 127 -4.33 -4.43 6.21
CA PRO A 127 -4.85 -4.49 4.86
C PRO A 127 -6.19 -3.76 4.70
N ILE A 128 -6.42 -3.25 3.49
CA ILE A 128 -7.65 -2.60 3.06
C ILE A 128 -8.34 -3.51 2.05
N VAL A 129 -9.57 -3.94 2.33
CA VAL A 129 -10.40 -4.69 1.38
C VAL A 129 -11.44 -3.74 0.79
N ALA A 130 -11.33 -3.51 -0.52
CA ALA A 130 -12.20 -2.59 -1.25
C ALA A 130 -13.19 -3.36 -2.12
N PHE A 131 -14.46 -3.36 -1.75
CA PHE A 131 -15.52 -3.92 -2.56
C PHE A 131 -15.89 -2.95 -3.69
N CYS A 132 -15.72 -3.39 -4.94
CA CYS A 132 -15.89 -2.57 -6.15
C CYS A 132 -17.06 -3.08 -6.99
N TYR A 133 -17.78 -2.16 -7.64
CA TYR A 133 -18.88 -2.51 -8.55
C TYR A 133 -18.42 -2.87 -9.95
N THR A 134 -17.22 -2.45 -10.37
CA THR A 134 -16.69 -2.69 -11.72
C THR A 134 -15.25 -3.19 -11.70
N ALA A 135 -14.93 -4.04 -12.67
CA ALA A 135 -13.57 -4.56 -12.82
C ALA A 135 -12.54 -3.46 -13.13
N GLU A 136 -12.96 -2.38 -13.77
CA GLU A 136 -12.09 -1.23 -14.07
C GLU A 136 -11.61 -0.56 -12.80
N VAL A 137 -12.52 -0.25 -11.88
CA VAL A 137 -12.20 0.31 -10.56
C VAL A 137 -11.29 -0.64 -9.79
N GLY A 138 -11.62 -1.94 -9.79
CA GLY A 138 -10.78 -2.95 -9.14
C GLY A 138 -9.34 -2.94 -9.68
N ARG A 139 -9.17 -2.94 -11.00
CA ARG A 139 -7.83 -2.88 -11.61
C ARG A 139 -7.06 -1.61 -11.21
N SER A 140 -7.75 -0.45 -11.17
CA SER A 140 -7.10 0.80 -10.75
C SER A 140 -6.64 0.78 -9.30
N LEU A 141 -7.39 0.11 -8.43
CA LEU A 141 -7.07 -0.01 -7.01
C LEU A 141 -5.95 -1.01 -6.71
N ALA A 142 -5.71 -1.98 -7.59
CA ALA A 142 -4.66 -3.00 -7.40
C ALA A 142 -3.23 -2.43 -7.34
N LEU A 143 -3.03 -1.19 -7.79
CA LEU A 143 -1.75 -0.48 -7.72
C LEU A 143 -1.55 0.33 -6.43
N HIS A 144 -2.57 0.43 -5.57
CA HIS A 144 -2.46 1.15 -4.30
C HIS A 144 -1.98 0.23 -3.17
N ARG A 145 -1.08 0.74 -2.34
CA ARG A 145 -0.50 0.01 -1.21
C ARG A 145 -1.60 -0.52 -0.28
N ALA A 146 -1.44 -1.78 0.11
CA ALA A 146 -2.32 -2.50 1.05
C ALA A 146 -3.78 -2.65 0.60
N VAL A 147 -4.16 -2.24 -0.63
CA VAL A 147 -5.53 -2.37 -1.13
C VAL A 147 -5.70 -3.69 -1.89
N THR A 148 -6.68 -4.48 -1.45
CA THR A 148 -7.14 -5.69 -2.15
C THR A 148 -8.55 -5.43 -2.69
N PRO A 149 -8.73 -5.22 -4.00
CA PRO A 149 -10.04 -5.03 -4.59
C PRO A 149 -10.79 -6.36 -4.74
N ILE A 150 -12.08 -6.35 -4.40
CA ILE A 150 -13.01 -7.48 -4.60
C ILE A 150 -14.22 -7.00 -5.40
N LEU A 151 -14.58 -7.73 -6.46
CA LEU A 151 -15.74 -7.40 -7.27
C LEU A 151 -17.03 -7.86 -6.57
N LEU A 152 -17.99 -6.95 -6.43
CA LEU A 152 -19.28 -7.25 -5.77
C LEU A 152 -20.14 -8.24 -6.56
N ASP A 153 -20.01 -8.34 -7.87
CA ASP A 153 -20.74 -9.34 -8.66
C ASP A 153 -20.33 -10.78 -8.30
N ALA A 154 -19.12 -10.99 -7.78
CA ALA A 154 -18.72 -12.29 -7.25
C ALA A 154 -19.45 -12.63 -5.94
N VAL A 155 -19.99 -11.63 -5.24
CA VAL A 155 -20.77 -11.79 -4.00
C VAL A 155 -22.25 -11.93 -4.28
N ARG A 156 -22.80 -11.28 -5.33
CA ARG A 156 -24.21 -11.39 -5.74
C ARG A 156 -24.65 -12.80 -6.11
N GLY A 157 -23.76 -13.63 -6.61
CA GLY A 157 -24.03 -15.05 -6.86
C GLY A 157 -24.35 -15.87 -5.61
N SER A 158 -24.09 -15.34 -4.41
CA SER A 158 -24.40 -15.96 -3.12
C SER A 158 -25.70 -15.43 -2.47
N GLU A 159 -26.23 -14.29 -2.91
CA GLU A 159 -27.43 -13.66 -2.32
C GLU A 159 -28.75 -14.39 -2.69
N GLN A 160 -28.76 -15.30 -3.66
CA GLN A 160 -29.94 -16.13 -3.96
C GLN A 160 -30.25 -17.21 -2.89
N LYS A 161 -29.55 -17.22 -1.78
CA LYS A 161 -29.75 -18.20 -0.66
C LYS A 161 -30.31 -17.61 0.63
N TRP A 162 -30.74 -16.36 0.64
CA TRP A 162 -31.24 -15.70 1.87
C TRP A 162 -32.72 -15.27 1.76
N THR A 163 -33.56 -16.01 1.00
CA THR A 163 -35.02 -15.92 1.03
C THR A 163 -35.61 -17.19 1.61
#